data_74cca64891da03700013fdaa120b9925
#
_entry.id   74cca64891da03700013fdaa120b9925
#
_cell.length_a   1.000
_cell.length_b   1.000
_cell.length_c   1.000
_cell.angle_alpha   90.00
_cell.angle_beta   90.00
_cell.angle_gamma   90.00
#
_symmetry.space_group_name_H-M   'P 1'
#
loop_
_entity.id
_entity.type
_entity.pdbx_description
1 polymer ?
#
loop_
_entity_poly.entity_id
_entity_poly.type
_entity_poly.pdbx_seq_one_letter_code
_entity_poly.pdbx_strand_id
1 'polypeptide(L)'
;MSDYRYIIMCGGIYPQFDKPRQLTEVFGEKLVERTIRLLRENGVDDIAISTTSDEFNNFGVPILRHDNKYHYTVNTDWLDGFYPTNDPVCYIFGDVYFSPAAIQTIVNYKVDDIMFFASGPYAFGRGYIKDWSEPFAFKVEKPTEFQYCIELTKQYKEQGKFNRNPIAWELWQVIRNTTLNVIRNNYCQINDYTCDIDEPEDAKRIEDAIQHLELSI
;
A
#
# COMPACT_ATOMS: atom_id res chain seq x y z
N MET A 1 -17.84 3.74 -14.45
CA MET A 1 -16.44 3.34 -14.61
C MET A 1 -15.63 4.19 -13.68
N SER A 2 -14.62 3.65 -13.03
CA SER A 2 -13.71 4.44 -12.21
C SER A 2 -12.85 5.30 -13.14
N ASP A 3 -12.77 6.61 -12.89
CA ASP A 3 -11.91 7.52 -13.65
C ASP A 3 -10.42 7.40 -13.24
N TYR A 4 -10.11 6.46 -12.34
CA TYR A 4 -8.77 6.21 -11.80
C TYR A 4 -8.16 4.95 -12.37
N ARG A 5 -6.88 5.02 -12.72
CA ARG A 5 -6.02 3.84 -12.84
C ARG A 5 -5.62 3.35 -11.46
N TYR A 6 -5.67 2.03 -11.22
CA TYR A 6 -5.21 1.41 -9.99
C TYR A 6 -3.88 0.72 -10.22
N ILE A 7 -2.84 1.14 -9.49
CA ILE A 7 -1.48 0.60 -9.60
C ILE A 7 -1.13 -0.12 -8.30
N ILE A 8 -0.98 -1.44 -8.39
CA ILE A 8 -0.54 -2.27 -7.27
C ILE A 8 0.98 -2.25 -7.23
N MET A 9 1.53 -1.72 -6.15
CA MET A 9 2.97 -1.60 -5.95
C MET A 9 3.53 -2.94 -5.46
N CYS A 10 4.31 -3.60 -6.30
CA CYS A 10 4.88 -4.90 -6.02
C CYS A 10 6.39 -4.90 -6.24
N GLY A 11 7.11 -5.67 -5.46
CA GLY A 11 8.55 -5.83 -5.60
C GLY A 11 9.28 -5.74 -4.27
N GLY A 12 10.60 -5.84 -4.35
CA GLY A 12 11.45 -5.94 -3.17
C GLY A 12 11.41 -7.35 -2.56
N ILE A 13 12.61 -7.91 -2.36
CA ILE A 13 12.77 -9.15 -1.61
C ILE A 13 13.39 -8.78 -0.27
N TYR A 14 12.70 -9.13 0.80
CA TYR A 14 13.22 -8.95 2.17
C TYR A 14 13.98 -10.19 2.58
N PRO A 15 15.03 -10.09 3.42
CA PRO A 15 15.89 -11.21 3.78
C PRO A 15 15.16 -12.41 4.41
N GLN A 16 14.04 -12.14 5.08
CA GLN A 16 13.21 -13.16 5.72
C GLN A 16 12.24 -13.87 4.76
N PHE A 17 12.14 -13.41 3.49
CA PHE A 17 11.26 -13.99 2.49
C PHE A 17 12.05 -14.58 1.33
N ASP A 18 11.66 -15.76 0.85
CA ASP A 18 12.24 -16.41 -0.32
C ASP A 18 11.76 -15.78 -1.65
N LYS A 19 10.68 -15.02 -1.61
CA LYS A 19 10.00 -14.38 -2.75
C LYS A 19 9.44 -13.02 -2.33
N PRO A 20 9.02 -12.16 -3.28
CA PRO A 20 8.33 -10.92 -2.95
C PRO A 20 7.12 -11.15 -2.05
N ARG A 21 6.98 -10.35 -0.99
CA ARG A 21 5.91 -10.48 0.02
C ARG A 21 4.51 -10.51 -0.58
N GLN A 22 4.30 -9.81 -1.69
CA GLN A 22 3.04 -9.74 -2.42
C GLN A 22 2.59 -11.09 -3.01
N LEU A 23 3.50 -12.07 -3.05
CA LEU A 23 3.22 -13.45 -3.48
C LEU A 23 2.94 -14.39 -2.29
N THR A 24 2.90 -13.84 -1.08
CA THR A 24 2.48 -14.60 0.11
C THR A 24 1.01 -15.00 -0.03
N GLU A 25 0.70 -16.24 0.33
CA GLU A 25 -0.65 -16.78 0.30
C GLU A 25 -1.30 -16.67 1.69
N VAL A 26 -2.54 -16.18 1.70
CA VAL A 26 -3.42 -16.17 2.87
C VAL A 26 -4.71 -16.84 2.44
N PHE A 27 -5.15 -17.87 3.14
CA PHE A 27 -6.25 -18.76 2.74
C PHE A 27 -6.10 -19.33 1.31
N GLY A 28 -4.87 -19.59 0.88
CA GLY A 28 -4.56 -20.17 -0.43
C GLY A 28 -4.68 -19.20 -1.62
N GLU A 29 -4.86 -17.88 -1.38
CA GLU A 29 -4.89 -16.83 -2.40
C GLU A 29 -3.71 -15.86 -2.19
N LYS A 30 -2.93 -15.58 -3.23
CA LYS A 30 -1.85 -14.60 -3.15
C LYS A 30 -2.39 -13.19 -2.92
N LEU A 31 -1.67 -12.35 -2.16
CA LEU A 31 -2.09 -10.98 -1.86
C LEU A 31 -2.37 -10.17 -3.14
N VAL A 32 -1.50 -10.28 -4.15
CA VAL A 32 -1.67 -9.57 -5.43
C VAL A 32 -2.89 -10.07 -6.20
N GLU A 33 -3.15 -11.40 -6.21
CA GLU A 33 -4.33 -11.99 -6.85
C GLU A 33 -5.61 -11.52 -6.18
N ARG A 34 -5.63 -11.56 -4.85
CA ARG A 34 -6.74 -11.05 -4.03
C ARG A 34 -7.03 -9.58 -4.32
N THR A 35 -6.01 -8.74 -4.34
CA THR A 35 -6.17 -7.31 -4.59
C THR A 35 -6.77 -7.06 -5.98
N ILE A 36 -6.26 -7.73 -7.03
CA ILE A 36 -6.79 -7.64 -8.39
C ILE A 36 -8.26 -8.09 -8.43
N ARG A 37 -8.59 -9.22 -7.81
CA ARG A 37 -9.96 -9.74 -7.77
C ARG A 37 -10.90 -8.77 -7.07
N LEU A 38 -10.54 -8.29 -5.88
CA LEU A 38 -11.37 -7.36 -5.13
C LEU A 38 -11.57 -6.02 -5.86
N LEU A 39 -10.58 -5.51 -6.56
CA LEU A 39 -10.71 -4.32 -7.41
C LEU A 39 -11.72 -4.58 -8.54
N ARG A 40 -11.63 -5.71 -9.24
CA ARG A 40 -12.56 -6.09 -10.31
C ARG A 40 -13.99 -6.27 -9.80
N GLU A 41 -14.18 -6.88 -8.64
CA GLU A 41 -15.48 -7.01 -7.97
C GLU A 41 -16.11 -5.65 -7.63
N ASN A 42 -15.29 -4.60 -7.49
CA ASN A 42 -15.74 -3.22 -7.28
C ASN A 42 -15.80 -2.40 -8.59
N GLY A 43 -15.77 -3.04 -9.77
CA GLY A 43 -15.96 -2.42 -11.06
C GLY A 43 -14.73 -1.64 -11.58
N VAL A 44 -13.54 -1.99 -11.11
CA VAL A 44 -12.28 -1.41 -11.57
C VAL A 44 -11.70 -2.27 -12.69
N ASP A 45 -11.57 -1.70 -13.88
CA ASP A 45 -11.03 -2.38 -15.08
C ASP A 45 -9.56 -1.98 -15.36
N ASP A 46 -9.18 -0.71 -15.11
CA ASP A 46 -7.82 -0.20 -15.35
C ASP A 46 -6.93 -0.48 -14.15
N ILE A 47 -6.37 -1.68 -14.09
CA ILE A 47 -5.47 -2.18 -13.06
C ILE A 47 -4.11 -2.48 -13.70
N ALA A 48 -3.02 -2.07 -13.04
CA ALA A 48 -1.66 -2.40 -13.42
C ALA A 48 -0.83 -2.80 -12.18
N ILE A 49 0.30 -3.46 -12.41
CA ILE A 49 1.30 -3.74 -11.38
C ILE A 49 2.55 -2.92 -11.66
N SER A 50 3.02 -2.15 -10.68
CA SER A 50 4.32 -1.48 -10.71
C SER A 50 5.36 -2.38 -10.02
N THR A 51 6.40 -2.80 -10.76
CA THR A 51 7.40 -3.76 -10.24
C THR A 51 8.69 -3.77 -11.04
N THR A 52 9.77 -4.23 -10.42
CA THR A 52 11.05 -4.58 -11.07
C THR A 52 11.18 -6.08 -11.32
N SER A 53 10.31 -6.93 -10.74
CA SER A 53 10.43 -8.39 -10.77
C SER A 53 9.59 -9.02 -11.88
N ASP A 54 10.15 -10.06 -12.53
CA ASP A 54 9.45 -10.86 -13.55
C ASP A 54 8.40 -11.83 -12.96
N GLU A 55 8.43 -12.06 -11.66
CA GLU A 55 7.49 -12.93 -10.97
C GLU A 55 6.03 -12.45 -11.06
N PHE A 56 5.83 -11.18 -11.39
CA PHE A 56 4.50 -10.58 -11.54
C PHE A 56 3.94 -10.61 -12.98
N ASN A 57 4.64 -11.18 -13.96
CA ASN A 57 4.24 -11.12 -15.38
C ASN A 57 2.92 -11.85 -15.70
N ASN A 58 2.43 -12.75 -14.85
CA ASN A 58 1.34 -13.67 -15.17
C ASN A 58 0.03 -13.42 -14.40
N PHE A 59 -0.20 -12.21 -13.89
CA PHE A 59 -1.41 -11.88 -13.12
C PHE A 59 -2.55 -11.29 -13.98
N GLY A 60 -2.40 -11.28 -15.31
CA GLY A 60 -3.47 -10.86 -16.23
C GLY A 60 -3.77 -9.36 -16.19
N VAL A 61 -2.80 -8.54 -15.80
CA VAL A 61 -2.83 -7.07 -15.80
C VAL A 61 -1.53 -6.52 -16.38
N PRO A 62 -1.51 -5.31 -16.96
CA PRO A 62 -0.29 -4.66 -17.43
C PRO A 62 0.78 -4.50 -16.37
N ILE A 63 2.06 -4.64 -16.79
CA ILE A 63 3.22 -4.41 -15.93
C ILE A 63 3.86 -3.08 -16.26
N LEU A 64 4.02 -2.24 -15.25
CA LEU A 64 4.74 -0.98 -15.31
C LEU A 64 6.12 -1.17 -14.69
N ARG A 65 7.13 -1.21 -15.55
CA ARG A 65 8.53 -1.42 -15.13
C ARG A 65 9.18 -0.11 -14.72
N HIS A 66 9.82 -0.13 -13.58
CA HIS A 66 10.67 0.96 -13.11
C HIS A 66 12.07 0.43 -12.79
N ASP A 67 13.07 1.32 -12.75
CA ASP A 67 14.47 0.93 -12.58
C ASP A 67 14.88 0.78 -11.10
N ASN A 68 13.94 0.86 -10.19
CA ASN A 68 14.19 0.72 -8.77
C ASN A 68 14.89 -0.61 -8.47
N LYS A 69 16.10 -0.52 -7.95
CA LYS A 69 16.85 -1.66 -7.41
C LYS A 69 16.61 -1.77 -5.92
N TYR A 70 15.34 -1.79 -5.55
CA TYR A 70 14.93 -1.77 -4.16
C TYR A 70 15.71 -2.78 -3.31
N HIS A 71 16.44 -2.25 -2.37
CA HIS A 71 16.98 -2.98 -1.25
C HIS A 71 16.27 -2.50 0.00
N TYR A 72 15.69 -3.40 0.80
CA TYR A 72 14.98 -3.05 2.03
C TYR A 72 15.79 -2.13 2.98
N THR A 73 17.11 -2.08 2.83
CA THR A 73 18.00 -1.21 3.59
C THR A 73 18.18 0.19 2.97
N VAL A 74 17.71 0.41 1.75
CA VAL A 74 17.94 1.65 1.03
C VAL A 74 16.71 2.55 1.11
N ASN A 75 16.81 3.47 1.84
CA ASN A 75 16.24 4.79 2.09
C ASN A 75 14.93 5.17 1.37
N THR A 76 14.99 5.46 0.07
CA THR A 76 13.89 6.09 -0.68
C THR A 76 13.56 5.38 -1.99
N ASP A 77 14.27 4.32 -2.33
CA ASP A 77 14.09 3.63 -3.62
C ASP A 77 12.68 3.03 -3.79
N TRP A 78 12.02 2.69 -2.68
CA TRP A 78 10.62 2.22 -2.71
C TRP A 78 9.65 3.27 -3.28
N LEU A 79 10.00 4.57 -3.20
CA LEU A 79 9.21 5.67 -3.77
C LEU A 79 9.12 5.59 -5.30
N ASP A 80 10.07 4.93 -5.97
CA ASP A 80 10.02 4.73 -7.41
C ASP A 80 8.93 3.72 -7.82
N GLY A 81 8.41 2.94 -6.88
CA GLY A 81 7.24 2.09 -7.05
C GLY A 81 5.95 2.87 -7.34
N PHE A 82 5.89 4.16 -6.96
CA PHE A 82 4.85 5.08 -7.42
C PHE A 82 5.10 5.46 -8.88
N TYR A 83 4.78 4.55 -9.79
CA TYR A 83 5.02 4.73 -11.22
C TYR A 83 4.37 6.03 -11.72
N PRO A 84 5.13 6.92 -12.38
CA PRO A 84 4.62 8.23 -12.79
C PRO A 84 3.45 8.12 -13.77
N THR A 85 2.43 8.95 -13.58
CA THR A 85 1.28 9.08 -14.49
C THR A 85 0.83 10.53 -14.56
N ASN A 86 0.15 10.90 -15.64
CA ASN A 86 -0.46 12.20 -15.80
C ASN A 86 -1.96 12.20 -15.45
N ASP A 87 -2.56 11.01 -15.36
CA ASP A 87 -3.98 10.82 -15.08
C ASP A 87 -4.20 10.47 -13.62
N PRO A 88 -5.40 10.70 -13.07
CA PRO A 88 -5.78 10.29 -11.72
C PRO A 88 -5.46 8.82 -11.44
N VAL A 89 -4.87 8.55 -10.28
CA VAL A 89 -4.35 7.23 -9.96
C VAL A 89 -4.60 6.84 -8.50
N CYS A 90 -4.79 5.55 -8.26
CA CYS A 90 -4.78 4.97 -6.92
C CYS A 90 -3.62 3.98 -6.81
N TYR A 91 -2.63 4.32 -6.01
CA TYR A 91 -1.53 3.42 -5.67
C TYR A 91 -1.92 2.56 -4.48
N ILE A 92 -1.84 1.24 -4.64
CA ILE A 92 -2.18 0.26 -3.61
C ILE A 92 -0.92 -0.50 -3.21
N PHE A 93 -0.64 -0.59 -1.92
CA PHE A 93 0.48 -1.40 -1.42
C PHE A 93 0.14 -2.88 -1.61
N GLY A 94 0.97 -3.59 -2.36
CA GLY A 94 0.69 -4.96 -2.80
C GLY A 94 0.94 -6.03 -1.73
N ASP A 95 1.62 -5.68 -0.65
CA ASP A 95 1.91 -6.54 0.50
C ASP A 95 0.82 -6.50 1.60
N VAL A 96 -0.33 -5.94 1.28
CA VAL A 96 -1.47 -5.81 2.18
C VAL A 96 -2.52 -6.89 1.91
N TYR A 97 -2.98 -7.57 2.96
CA TYR A 97 -4.18 -8.39 2.92
C TYR A 97 -5.40 -7.50 3.12
N PHE A 98 -6.08 -7.19 2.04
CA PHE A 98 -7.26 -6.32 2.07
C PHE A 98 -8.53 -7.10 2.43
N SER A 99 -9.36 -6.49 3.29
CA SER A 99 -10.76 -6.89 3.39
C SER A 99 -11.55 -6.40 2.16
N PRO A 100 -12.68 -7.03 1.80
CA PRO A 100 -13.58 -6.51 0.77
C PRO A 100 -14.07 -5.09 1.07
N ALA A 101 -14.37 -4.78 2.33
CA ALA A 101 -14.83 -3.46 2.77
C ALA A 101 -13.74 -2.38 2.63
N ALA A 102 -12.47 -2.73 2.86
CA ALA A 102 -11.35 -1.81 2.67
C ALA A 102 -11.23 -1.39 1.20
N ILE A 103 -11.21 -2.35 0.27
CA ILE A 103 -11.15 -2.04 -1.17
C ILE A 103 -12.38 -1.25 -1.60
N GLN A 104 -13.58 -1.61 -1.16
CA GLN A 104 -14.81 -0.86 -1.44
C GLN A 104 -14.70 0.60 -0.95
N THR A 105 -14.14 0.81 0.25
CA THR A 105 -13.90 2.15 0.81
C THR A 105 -12.95 2.94 -0.06
N ILE A 106 -11.79 2.37 -0.44
CA ILE A 106 -10.78 3.02 -1.28
C ILE A 106 -11.37 3.37 -2.67
N VAL A 107 -12.09 2.43 -3.29
CA VAL A 107 -12.67 2.64 -4.63
C VAL A 107 -13.71 3.76 -4.61
N ASN A 108 -14.61 3.76 -3.64
CA ASN A 108 -15.73 4.70 -3.58
C ASN A 108 -15.37 6.06 -2.95
N TYR A 109 -14.20 6.20 -2.34
CA TYR A 109 -13.79 7.45 -1.71
C TYR A 109 -13.57 8.54 -2.77
N LYS A 110 -14.28 9.67 -2.62
CA LYS A 110 -14.10 10.83 -3.49
C LYS A 110 -12.94 11.68 -2.98
N VAL A 111 -12.02 11.98 -3.87
CA VAL A 111 -10.81 12.75 -3.57
C VAL A 111 -10.79 14.02 -4.43
N ASP A 112 -10.55 15.15 -3.80
CA ASP A 112 -10.39 16.44 -4.51
C ASP A 112 -8.91 16.77 -4.79
N ASP A 113 -8.01 16.04 -4.14
CA ASP A 113 -6.56 16.28 -4.18
C ASP A 113 -5.79 14.96 -4.05
N ILE A 114 -5.27 14.66 -2.86
CA ILE A 114 -4.57 13.42 -2.52
C ILE A 114 -5.12 12.91 -1.19
N MET A 115 -5.46 11.61 -1.14
CA MET A 115 -5.88 10.95 0.08
C MET A 115 -5.01 9.74 0.38
N PHE A 116 -4.59 9.63 1.63
CA PHE A 116 -3.89 8.49 2.19
C PHE A 116 -4.85 7.59 2.97
N PHE A 117 -4.75 6.29 2.75
CA PHE A 117 -5.51 5.26 3.45
C PHE A 117 -4.56 4.43 4.30
N ALA A 118 -4.92 4.28 5.57
CA ALA A 118 -4.11 3.53 6.52
C ALA A 118 -5.00 2.98 7.64
N SER A 119 -4.49 2.03 8.41
CA SER A 119 -5.22 1.59 9.61
C SER A 119 -5.17 2.65 10.71
N GLY A 120 -6.25 2.74 11.46
CA GLY A 120 -6.24 3.48 12.72
C GLY A 120 -5.40 2.78 13.79
N PRO A 121 -4.94 3.50 14.82
CA PRO A 121 -4.12 2.93 15.89
C PRO A 121 -4.87 1.89 16.75
N TYR A 122 -6.19 1.88 16.67
CA TYR A 122 -7.07 0.97 17.44
C TYR A 122 -8.04 0.21 16.51
N ALA A 123 -7.61 -0.10 15.27
CA ALA A 123 -8.44 -0.86 14.35
C ALA A 123 -8.80 -2.22 14.95
N PHE A 124 -10.05 -2.65 14.71
CA PHE A 124 -10.55 -3.91 15.20
C PHE A 124 -9.70 -5.08 14.68
N GLY A 125 -9.33 -5.98 15.58
CA GLY A 125 -8.48 -7.13 15.25
C GLY A 125 -6.97 -6.84 15.21
N ARG A 126 -6.54 -5.60 15.21
CA ARG A 126 -5.10 -5.27 15.14
C ARG A 126 -4.29 -5.78 16.32
N GLY A 127 -4.85 -5.78 17.52
CA GLY A 127 -4.17 -6.31 18.70
C GLY A 127 -3.81 -7.80 18.60
N TYR A 128 -4.44 -8.54 17.67
CA TYR A 128 -4.10 -9.92 17.36
C TYR A 128 -2.97 -10.05 16.35
N ILE A 129 -2.82 -9.06 15.45
CA ILE A 129 -1.89 -9.10 14.33
C ILE A 129 -0.72 -8.16 14.62
N LYS A 130 -0.99 -6.86 14.72
CA LYS A 130 0.02 -5.81 14.96
C LYS A 130 -0.56 -4.70 15.83
N ASP A 131 0.29 -4.01 16.57
CA ASP A 131 -0.08 -2.93 17.51
C ASP A 131 0.24 -1.52 16.98
N TRP A 132 0.68 -1.40 15.72
CA TRP A 132 0.94 -0.12 15.05
C TRP A 132 0.07 0.09 13.83
N SER A 133 -0.08 1.35 13.42
CA SER A 133 -0.82 1.72 12.21
C SER A 133 -0.02 1.41 10.94
N GLU A 134 -0.71 0.91 9.91
CA GLU A 134 -0.11 0.46 8.66
C GLU A 134 -0.66 1.23 7.45
N PRO A 135 0.19 1.54 6.45
CA PRO A 135 -0.21 2.20 5.22
C PRO A 135 -0.84 1.20 4.24
N PHE A 136 -1.87 1.64 3.49
CA PHE A 136 -2.59 0.77 2.56
C PHE A 136 -2.63 1.30 1.13
N ALA A 137 -2.87 2.61 0.94
CA ALA A 137 -3.02 3.18 -0.39
C ALA A 137 -2.86 4.71 -0.39
N PHE A 138 -2.55 5.25 -1.59
CA PHE A 138 -2.72 6.68 -1.92
C PHE A 138 -3.65 6.81 -3.11
N LYS A 139 -4.71 7.59 -2.99
CA LYS A 139 -5.59 7.98 -4.10
C LYS A 139 -5.31 9.43 -4.47
N VAL A 140 -4.97 9.65 -5.73
CA VAL A 140 -4.31 10.87 -6.21
C VAL A 140 -5.10 11.43 -7.39
N GLU A 141 -5.74 12.58 -7.19
CA GLU A 141 -6.41 13.36 -8.23
C GLU A 141 -5.41 14.25 -8.98
N LYS A 142 -4.33 14.67 -8.30
CA LYS A 142 -3.31 15.57 -8.83
C LYS A 142 -1.93 14.89 -8.91
N PRO A 143 -1.67 14.08 -9.93
CA PRO A 143 -0.44 13.30 -10.05
C PRO A 143 0.84 14.15 -10.06
N THR A 144 0.81 15.31 -10.70
CA THR A 144 1.97 16.22 -10.74
C THR A 144 2.37 16.72 -9.35
N GLU A 145 1.39 17.07 -8.51
CA GLU A 145 1.65 17.50 -7.13
C GLU A 145 2.17 16.33 -6.29
N PHE A 146 1.64 15.13 -6.51
CA PHE A 146 2.11 13.93 -5.83
C PHE A 146 3.56 13.60 -6.17
N GLN A 147 3.94 13.66 -7.46
CA GLN A 147 5.32 13.46 -7.91
C GLN A 147 6.27 14.52 -7.32
N TYR A 148 5.85 15.77 -7.27
CA TYR A 148 6.63 16.80 -6.59
C TYR A 148 6.88 16.47 -5.12
N CYS A 149 5.86 15.97 -4.40
CA CYS A 149 6.01 15.56 -2.99
C CYS A 149 6.93 14.35 -2.82
N ILE A 150 6.94 13.41 -3.77
CA ILE A 150 7.90 12.29 -3.78
C ILE A 150 9.34 12.82 -3.87
N GLU A 151 9.62 13.69 -4.84
CA GLU A 151 10.95 14.27 -5.00
C GLU A 151 11.35 15.12 -3.78
N LEU A 152 10.42 15.88 -3.22
CA LEU A 152 10.66 16.64 -1.99
C LEU A 152 10.95 15.72 -0.79
N THR A 153 10.31 14.57 -0.70
CA THR A 153 10.57 13.56 0.34
C THR A 153 12.00 13.01 0.21
N LYS A 154 12.46 12.71 -1.00
CA LYS A 154 13.84 12.30 -1.25
C LYS A 154 14.84 13.38 -0.81
N GLN A 155 14.62 14.64 -1.21
CA GLN A 155 15.44 15.78 -0.82
C GLN A 155 15.47 15.98 0.72
N TYR A 156 14.33 15.84 1.39
CA TYR A 156 14.26 15.97 2.85
C TYR A 156 15.03 14.85 3.56
N LYS A 157 15.05 13.64 2.99
CA LYS A 157 15.88 12.54 3.50
C LYS A 157 17.38 12.89 3.37
N GLU A 158 17.81 13.38 2.21
CA GLU A 158 19.20 13.81 1.97
C GLU A 158 19.64 14.94 2.92
N GLN A 159 18.69 15.83 3.26
CA GLN A 159 18.91 16.93 4.22
C GLN A 159 18.83 16.49 5.69
N GLY A 160 18.62 15.23 5.98
CA GLY A 160 18.52 14.70 7.34
C GLY A 160 17.31 15.18 8.15
N LYS A 161 16.23 15.58 7.48
CA LYS A 161 15.01 16.09 8.15
C LYS A 161 14.13 15.01 8.79
N PHE A 162 14.33 13.74 8.42
CA PHE A 162 13.60 12.64 9.00
C PHE A 162 14.42 11.90 10.06
N ASN A 163 13.77 11.51 11.15
CA ASN A 163 14.38 10.74 12.24
C ASN A 163 14.68 9.29 11.84
N ARG A 164 14.07 8.80 10.74
CA ARG A 164 14.24 7.45 10.19
C ARG A 164 14.25 7.49 8.66
N ASN A 165 14.39 6.35 8.03
CA ASN A 165 14.10 6.24 6.61
C ASN A 165 12.61 6.54 6.36
N PRO A 166 12.28 7.45 5.42
CA PRO A 166 10.90 7.80 5.16
C PRO A 166 10.14 6.59 4.60
N ILE A 167 8.94 6.38 5.13
CA ILE A 167 7.94 5.45 4.62
C ILE A 167 6.69 6.25 4.22
N ALA A 168 5.58 5.59 3.98
CA ALA A 168 4.34 6.25 3.55
C ALA A 168 3.86 7.36 4.50
N TRP A 169 4.15 7.24 5.80
CA TRP A 169 3.81 8.24 6.81
C TRP A 169 4.57 9.56 6.62
N GLU A 170 5.86 9.50 6.33
CA GLU A 170 6.68 10.69 6.08
C GLU A 170 6.29 11.35 4.75
N LEU A 171 6.02 10.56 3.70
CA LEU A 171 5.47 11.08 2.44
C LEU A 171 4.14 11.81 2.68
N TRP A 172 3.23 11.21 3.47
CA TRP A 172 1.96 11.86 3.81
C TRP A 172 2.14 13.19 4.55
N GLN A 173 3.11 13.27 5.46
CA GLN A 173 3.43 14.53 6.15
C GLN A 173 3.93 15.61 5.18
N VAL A 174 4.74 15.23 4.19
CA VAL A 174 5.20 16.14 3.13
C VAL A 174 4.01 16.62 2.28
N ILE A 175 3.15 15.71 1.83
CA ILE A 175 1.94 16.03 1.04
C ILE A 175 1.05 17.02 1.80
N ARG A 176 0.85 16.79 3.09
CA ARG A 176 0.00 17.65 3.93
C ARG A 176 0.70 18.92 4.44
N ASN A 177 1.99 19.11 4.10
CA ASN A 177 2.80 20.21 4.60
C ASN A 177 2.67 20.38 6.13
N THR A 178 2.75 19.26 6.86
CA THR A 178 2.61 19.20 8.31
C THR A 178 3.96 18.99 9.00
N THR A 179 3.98 19.06 10.32
CA THR A 179 5.19 18.79 11.11
C THR A 179 5.71 17.39 10.80
N LEU A 180 6.97 17.29 10.37
CA LEU A 180 7.64 16.02 10.09
C LEU A 180 7.84 15.20 11.37
N ASN A 181 7.95 13.87 11.20
CA ASN A 181 8.16 12.90 12.28
C ASN A 181 7.02 12.83 13.32
N VAL A 182 5.82 13.33 12.97
CA VAL A 182 4.62 13.27 13.81
C VAL A 182 3.45 12.71 13.01
N ILE A 183 2.95 11.54 13.39
CA ILE A 183 1.75 10.96 12.78
C ILE A 183 0.52 11.72 13.24
N ARG A 184 -0.36 12.08 12.31
CA ARG A 184 -1.63 12.78 12.56
C ARG A 184 -2.80 12.03 11.92
N ASN A 185 -3.97 12.09 12.56
CA ASN A 185 -5.20 11.43 12.11
C ASN A 185 -5.93 12.21 11.00
N ASN A 186 -5.22 12.74 10.02
CA ASN A 186 -5.79 13.47 8.88
C ASN A 186 -5.80 12.66 7.58
N TYR A 187 -5.90 11.35 7.70
CA TYR A 187 -5.99 10.37 6.62
C TYR A 187 -7.29 9.56 6.75
N CYS A 188 -7.66 8.82 5.69
CA CYS A 188 -8.81 7.92 5.73
C CYS A 188 -8.44 6.64 6.50
N GLN A 189 -9.08 6.42 7.64
CA GLN A 189 -8.82 5.25 8.49
C GLN A 189 -9.65 4.05 8.02
N ILE A 190 -8.98 2.92 7.84
CA ILE A 190 -9.57 1.61 7.61
C ILE A 190 -9.41 0.81 8.90
N ASN A 191 -10.53 0.52 9.57
CA ASN A 191 -10.57 -0.05 10.91
C ASN A 191 -11.20 -1.45 10.88
N ASP A 192 -10.65 -2.35 10.08
CA ASP A 192 -11.02 -3.76 10.00
C ASP A 192 -9.77 -4.66 10.05
N TYR A 193 -9.87 -5.90 9.58
CA TYR A 193 -8.77 -6.84 9.57
C TYR A 193 -7.77 -6.65 8.41
N THR A 194 -7.88 -5.58 7.62
CA THR A 194 -6.89 -5.23 6.61
C THR A 194 -5.53 -4.98 7.27
N CYS A 195 -4.49 -5.67 6.78
CA CYS A 195 -3.18 -5.69 7.42
C CYS A 195 -2.08 -5.97 6.39
N ASP A 196 -0.90 -5.39 6.54
CA ASP A 196 0.25 -5.73 5.72
C ASP A 196 0.98 -7.00 6.21
N ILE A 197 1.82 -7.55 5.36
CA ILE A 197 2.69 -8.69 5.64
C ILE A 197 4.12 -8.18 5.78
N ASP A 198 4.64 -8.15 7.00
CA ASP A 198 6.03 -7.78 7.29
C ASP A 198 6.92 -8.99 7.60
N GLU A 199 6.33 -10.05 8.16
CA GLU A 199 7.02 -11.28 8.54
C GLU A 199 6.31 -12.50 7.91
N PRO A 200 7.01 -13.60 7.63
CA PRO A 200 6.40 -14.82 7.06
C PRO A 200 5.24 -15.37 7.88
N GLU A 201 5.28 -15.20 9.20
CA GLU A 201 4.26 -15.66 10.14
C GLU A 201 2.98 -14.82 10.10
N ASP A 202 3.01 -13.64 9.52
CA ASP A 202 1.85 -12.74 9.48
C ASP A 202 0.68 -13.35 8.69
N ALA A 203 0.96 -14.13 7.64
CA ALA A 203 -0.08 -14.85 6.90
C ALA A 203 -0.91 -15.74 7.85
N LYS A 204 -0.24 -16.54 8.67
CA LYS A 204 -0.90 -17.41 9.64
C LYS A 204 -1.63 -16.61 10.72
N ARG A 205 -1.04 -15.51 11.21
CA ARG A 205 -1.69 -14.64 12.20
C ARG A 205 -2.97 -14.01 11.67
N ILE A 206 -2.98 -13.61 10.40
CA ILE A 206 -4.17 -13.08 9.73
C ILE A 206 -5.26 -14.15 9.63
N GLU A 207 -4.91 -15.37 9.19
CA GLU A 207 -5.85 -16.48 9.09
C GLU A 207 -6.48 -16.79 10.45
N ASP A 208 -5.66 -16.92 11.50
CA ASP A 208 -6.12 -17.21 12.84
C ASP A 208 -7.02 -16.08 13.39
N ALA A 209 -6.65 -14.82 13.17
CA ALA A 209 -7.45 -13.69 13.62
C ALA A 209 -8.83 -13.64 12.94
N ILE A 210 -8.91 -13.88 11.62
CA ILE A 210 -10.17 -13.89 10.88
C ILE A 210 -11.05 -15.05 11.32
N GLN A 211 -10.49 -16.25 11.50
CA GLN A 211 -11.24 -17.40 12.00
C GLN A 211 -11.82 -17.15 13.39
N HIS A 212 -11.07 -16.50 14.28
CA HIS A 212 -11.59 -16.11 15.59
C HIS A 212 -12.73 -15.09 15.52
N LEU A 213 -12.70 -14.16 14.55
CA LEU A 213 -13.77 -13.20 14.32
C LEU A 213 -15.05 -13.89 13.85
N GLU A 214 -14.95 -14.84 12.92
CA GLU A 214 -16.10 -15.61 12.39
C GLU A 214 -16.75 -16.51 13.43
N LEU A 215 -15.97 -17.03 14.39
CA LEU A 215 -16.49 -17.84 15.49
C LEU A 215 -17.15 -17.04 16.61
N SER A 216 -16.99 -15.71 16.60
CA SER A 216 -17.49 -14.79 17.65
C SER A 216 -18.81 -14.11 17.28
N ILE A 217 -19.34 -14.39 16.07
CA ILE A 217 -20.60 -13.90 15.53
C ILE A 217 -21.64 -15.01 15.57
#